data_2f60b661a112b2e4faec05f9747560a8
#
_entry.id   2f60b661a112b2e4faec05f9747560a8
#
_cell.length_a   1.000
_cell.length_b   1.000
_cell.length_c   1.000
_cell.angle_alpha   90.00
_cell.angle_beta   90.00
_cell.angle_gamma   90.00
#
_symmetry.space_group_name_H-M   'P 1'
#
loop_
_entity.id
_entity.type
_entity.pdbx_description
1 polymer ?
#
loop_
_entity_poly.entity_id
_entity_poly.type
_entity_poly.pdbx_seq_one_letter_code
_entity_poly.pdbx_strand_id
1 'polypeptide(L)'
;MTDHTSTPSAVVEAYVQGTRTRDVALLQAIFHTDAKMTGWLGPDFLNGGPEPFYEALQANEIGANYGAEILLVTETDRIATAELSETNLLGMSFSNHFHMAQLDDGTWRITSKLFRHS
;
A
#
# COMPACT_ATOMS: atom_id res chain seq x y z
N MET A 1 -12.04 16.67 -8.26
CA MET A 1 -10.82 16.36 -7.50
C MET A 1 -11.03 15.07 -6.70
N THR A 2 -10.15 14.13 -6.84
CA THR A 2 -10.25 12.87 -6.13
C THR A 2 -9.65 12.99 -4.75
N ASP A 3 -10.41 12.62 -3.72
CA ASP A 3 -9.90 12.61 -2.36
C ASP A 3 -9.47 11.18 -2.00
N HIS A 4 -8.17 10.93 -2.10
CA HIS A 4 -7.59 9.60 -1.88
C HIS A 4 -7.55 9.19 -0.41
N THR A 5 -7.89 10.09 0.51
CA THR A 5 -7.79 9.85 1.94
C THR A 5 -9.11 9.99 2.67
N SER A 6 -10.23 10.07 1.94
CA SER A 6 -11.55 10.28 2.53
C SER A 6 -12.12 9.03 3.21
N THR A 7 -11.73 7.84 2.75
CA THR A 7 -12.18 6.56 3.31
C THR A 7 -11.06 5.55 3.25
N PRO A 8 -11.11 4.48 4.08
CA PRO A 8 -10.13 3.40 3.97
C PRO A 8 -10.08 2.77 2.58
N SER A 9 -11.23 2.57 1.94
CA SER A 9 -11.26 2.00 0.58
C SER A 9 -10.58 2.91 -0.43
N ALA A 10 -10.78 4.23 -0.32
CA ALA A 10 -10.13 5.19 -1.21
C ALA A 10 -8.60 5.13 -1.06
N VAL A 11 -8.11 4.95 0.17
CA VAL A 11 -6.68 4.81 0.42
C VAL A 11 -6.11 3.56 -0.27
N VAL A 12 -6.79 2.42 -0.14
CA VAL A 12 -6.32 1.17 -0.76
C VAL A 12 -6.37 1.28 -2.28
N GLU A 13 -7.42 1.88 -2.84
CA GLU A 13 -7.51 2.11 -4.28
C GLU A 13 -6.38 3.03 -4.77
N ALA A 14 -6.06 4.06 -4.00
CA ALA A 14 -4.94 4.95 -4.32
C ALA A 14 -3.60 4.22 -4.26
N TYR A 15 -3.44 3.27 -3.34
CA TYR A 15 -2.25 2.42 -3.30
C TYR A 15 -2.10 1.64 -4.61
N VAL A 16 -3.17 1.02 -5.08
CA VAL A 16 -3.16 0.25 -6.32
C VAL A 16 -2.83 1.17 -7.51
N GLN A 17 -3.49 2.32 -7.59
CA GLN A 17 -3.25 3.28 -8.68
C GLN A 17 -1.82 3.82 -8.64
N GLY A 18 -1.35 4.22 -7.47
CA GLY A 18 0.00 4.75 -7.31
C GLY A 18 1.08 3.73 -7.65
N THR A 19 0.85 2.47 -7.30
CA THR A 19 1.77 1.39 -7.64
C THR A 19 1.77 1.15 -9.15
N ARG A 20 0.58 1.03 -9.74
CA ARG A 20 0.45 0.77 -11.19
C ARG A 20 1.08 1.86 -12.03
N THR A 21 0.91 3.11 -11.65
CA THR A 21 1.41 4.26 -12.42
C THR A 21 2.77 4.76 -11.94
N ARG A 22 3.33 4.13 -10.90
CA ARG A 22 4.60 4.55 -10.30
C ARG A 22 4.54 6.00 -9.79
N ASP A 23 3.40 6.36 -9.25
CA ASP A 23 3.17 7.72 -8.73
C ASP A 23 3.58 7.77 -7.26
N VAL A 24 4.86 8.01 -7.01
CA VAL A 24 5.41 8.03 -5.65
C VAL A 24 4.79 9.15 -4.82
N ALA A 25 4.49 10.31 -5.42
CA ALA A 25 3.86 11.41 -4.70
C ALA A 25 2.49 11.00 -4.16
N LEU A 26 1.70 10.26 -4.95
CA LEU A 26 0.41 9.73 -4.49
C LEU A 26 0.60 8.75 -3.34
N LEU A 27 1.57 7.84 -3.47
CA LEU A 27 1.84 6.88 -2.41
C LEU A 27 2.28 7.57 -1.12
N GLN A 28 3.14 8.57 -1.21
CA GLN A 28 3.55 9.36 -0.04
C GLN A 28 2.36 10.06 0.63
N ALA A 29 1.36 10.45 -0.16
CA ALA A 29 0.19 11.14 0.37
C ALA A 29 -0.73 10.21 1.18
N ILE A 30 -0.72 8.90 0.91
CA ILE A 30 -1.60 7.95 1.59
C ILE A 30 -0.91 7.18 2.72
N PHE A 31 0.42 7.21 2.80
CA PHE A 31 1.15 6.60 3.91
C PHE A 31 1.41 7.65 4.99
N HIS A 32 1.25 7.23 6.25
CA HIS A 32 1.68 8.08 7.37
C HIS A 32 3.19 8.25 7.31
N THR A 33 3.71 9.37 7.80
CA THR A 33 5.15 9.65 7.76
C THR A 33 5.97 8.62 8.52
N ASP A 34 5.40 8.01 9.56
CA ASP A 34 6.06 6.99 10.36
C ASP A 34 5.62 5.57 10.01
N ALA A 35 5.01 5.39 8.84
CA ALA A 35 4.50 4.08 8.42
C ALA A 35 5.63 3.07 8.31
N LYS A 36 5.29 1.82 8.62
CA LYS A 36 6.22 0.70 8.49
C LYS A 36 5.79 -0.23 7.36
N MET A 37 6.78 -0.77 6.66
CA MET A 37 6.59 -1.88 5.74
C MET A 37 7.40 -3.04 6.29
N THR A 38 6.71 -4.14 6.60
CA THR A 38 7.29 -5.30 7.23
C THR A 38 6.84 -6.54 6.48
N GLY A 39 7.74 -7.45 6.21
CA GLY A 39 7.33 -8.70 5.57
C GLY A 39 8.47 -9.48 4.97
N TRP A 40 8.08 -10.47 4.18
CA TRP A 40 8.99 -11.40 3.57
C TRP A 40 9.06 -11.20 2.05
N LEU A 41 10.27 -10.98 1.55
CA LEU A 41 10.56 -10.92 0.13
C LEU A 41 11.37 -12.18 -0.20
N GLY A 42 10.67 -13.26 -0.56
CA GLY A 42 11.31 -14.57 -0.64
C GLY A 42 11.87 -14.98 0.73
N PRO A 43 13.17 -15.29 0.82
CA PRO A 43 13.78 -15.69 2.10
C PRO A 43 14.19 -14.52 2.98
N ASP A 44 14.04 -13.29 2.51
CA ASP A 44 14.54 -12.09 3.21
C ASP A 44 13.44 -11.41 4.01
N PHE A 45 13.66 -11.24 5.30
CA PHE A 45 12.76 -10.48 6.16
C PHE A 45 13.14 -9.00 6.11
N LEU A 46 12.16 -8.16 5.78
CA LEU A 46 12.33 -6.71 5.67
C LEU A 46 11.48 -6.01 6.71
N ASN A 47 12.04 -4.97 7.32
CA ASN A 47 11.32 -4.17 8.31
C ASN A 47 11.89 -2.75 8.31
N GLY A 48 11.05 -1.78 7.96
CA GLY A 48 11.49 -0.39 7.90
C GLY A 48 10.40 0.52 7.38
N GLY A 49 10.79 1.66 6.86
CA GLY A 49 9.87 2.61 6.25
C GLY A 49 9.53 2.25 4.80
N PRO A 50 8.70 3.06 4.14
CA PRO A 50 8.28 2.79 2.76
C PRO A 50 9.29 3.22 1.70
N GLU A 51 10.39 3.87 2.05
CA GLU A 51 11.35 4.43 1.11
C GLU A 51 11.91 3.39 0.12
N PRO A 52 12.30 2.17 0.55
CA PRO A 52 12.81 1.17 -0.40
C PRO A 52 11.76 0.78 -1.45
N PHE A 53 10.47 0.77 -1.09
CA PHE A 53 9.41 0.51 -2.04
C PHE A 53 9.31 1.63 -3.07
N TYR A 54 9.38 2.89 -2.64
CA TYR A 54 9.37 4.03 -3.56
C TYR A 54 10.56 3.98 -4.51
N GLU A 55 11.74 3.66 -3.99
CA GLU A 55 12.96 3.55 -4.81
C GLU A 55 12.82 2.43 -5.86
N ALA A 56 12.25 1.29 -5.46
CA ALA A 56 12.03 0.18 -6.38
C ALA A 56 11.08 0.57 -7.52
N LEU A 57 10.02 1.32 -7.22
CA LEU A 57 9.08 1.79 -8.24
C LEU A 57 9.72 2.81 -9.17
N GLN A 58 10.60 3.66 -8.66
CA GLN A 58 11.29 4.65 -9.49
C GLN A 58 12.34 4.01 -10.40
N ALA A 59 12.94 2.91 -9.95
CA ALA A 59 14.02 2.24 -10.69
C ALA A 59 13.50 1.21 -11.70
N ASN A 60 12.23 0.83 -11.66
CA ASN A 60 11.68 -0.24 -12.47
C ASN A 60 10.35 0.18 -13.09
N GLU A 61 10.02 -0.43 -14.24
CA GLU A 61 8.72 -0.24 -14.84
C GLU A 61 7.73 -1.27 -14.30
N ILE A 62 6.46 -0.85 -14.21
CA ILE A 62 5.37 -1.76 -13.88
C ILE A 62 4.71 -2.16 -15.19
N GLY A 63 4.73 -3.47 -15.48
CA GLY A 63 4.17 -4.00 -16.71
C GLY A 63 2.64 -3.88 -16.77
N ALA A 64 2.10 -3.99 -17.97
CA ALA A 64 0.65 -3.93 -18.19
C ALA A 64 -0.09 -5.11 -17.53
N ASN A 65 0.62 -6.17 -17.17
CA ASN A 65 0.03 -7.34 -16.53
C ASN A 65 -0.01 -7.24 -14.98
N TYR A 66 0.38 -6.11 -14.42
CA TYR A 66 0.19 -5.90 -12.98
C TYR A 66 -1.30 -5.98 -12.65
N GLY A 67 -1.63 -6.76 -11.65
CA GLY A 67 -3.00 -6.89 -11.17
C GLY A 67 -3.07 -6.74 -9.66
N ALA A 68 -4.23 -6.30 -9.20
CA ALA A 68 -4.48 -6.17 -7.77
C ALA A 68 -5.95 -6.44 -7.49
N GLU A 69 -6.21 -7.12 -6.37
CA GLU A 69 -7.58 -7.40 -5.92
C GLU A 69 -7.70 -7.04 -4.45
N ILE A 70 -8.63 -6.14 -4.14
CA ILE A 70 -8.95 -5.78 -2.77
C ILE A 70 -9.88 -6.85 -2.23
N LEU A 71 -9.41 -7.64 -1.28
CA LEU A 71 -10.15 -8.79 -0.76
C LEU A 71 -11.08 -8.42 0.38
N LEU A 72 -10.67 -7.46 1.23
CA LEU A 72 -11.43 -7.09 2.41
C LEU A 72 -10.99 -5.71 2.88
N VAL A 73 -11.95 -4.90 3.30
CA VAL A 73 -11.68 -3.64 4.01
C VAL A 73 -12.62 -3.63 5.21
N THR A 74 -12.07 -3.50 6.41
CA THR A 74 -12.84 -3.47 7.66
C THR A 74 -12.53 -2.18 8.40
N GLU A 75 -13.56 -1.45 8.77
CA GLU A 75 -13.44 -0.19 9.49
C GLU A 75 -14.15 -0.30 10.84
N THR A 76 -13.47 0.13 11.91
CA THR A 76 -14.05 0.17 13.25
C THR A 76 -13.63 1.46 13.91
N ASP A 77 -14.54 2.45 13.94
CA ASP A 77 -14.28 3.77 14.49
C ASP A 77 -13.00 4.33 13.88
N ARG A 78 -12.13 4.93 14.31
CA ARG A 78 -11.00 5.61 13.69
C ARG A 78 -9.84 4.69 13.27
N ILE A 79 -10.11 3.39 13.16
CA ILE A 79 -9.10 2.43 12.65
C ILE A 79 -9.69 1.55 11.57
N ALA A 80 -8.83 1.05 10.67
CA ALA A 80 -9.25 0.14 9.61
C ALA A 80 -8.13 -0.83 9.24
N THR A 81 -8.54 -1.97 8.68
CA THR A 81 -7.61 -2.93 8.11
C THR A 81 -8.06 -3.27 6.69
N ALA A 82 -7.12 -3.68 5.85
CA ALA A 82 -7.44 -4.13 4.50
C ALA A 82 -6.53 -5.27 4.10
N GLU A 83 -7.06 -6.14 3.23
CA GLU A 83 -6.29 -7.21 2.62
C GLU A 83 -6.27 -7.00 1.11
N LEU A 84 -5.09 -7.11 0.51
CA LEU A 84 -4.87 -6.87 -0.92
C LEU A 84 -3.99 -7.96 -1.50
N SER A 85 -4.43 -8.55 -2.61
CA SER A 85 -3.63 -9.49 -3.38
C SER A 85 -3.08 -8.78 -4.60
N GLU A 86 -1.77 -8.93 -4.86
CA GLU A 86 -1.14 -8.36 -6.05
C GLU A 86 -0.47 -9.45 -6.87
N THR A 87 -0.52 -9.31 -8.20
CA THR A 87 0.15 -10.20 -9.14
C THR A 87 1.02 -9.37 -10.08
N ASN A 88 2.15 -9.93 -10.46
CA ASN A 88 3.08 -9.31 -11.43
C ASN A 88 3.58 -7.91 -10.99
N LEU A 89 3.77 -7.73 -9.70
CA LEU A 89 4.47 -6.55 -9.21
C LEU A 89 5.98 -6.85 -9.27
N LEU A 90 6.66 -6.24 -10.23
CA LEU A 90 8.08 -6.53 -10.49
C LEU A 90 8.33 -8.03 -10.67
N GLY A 91 7.38 -8.72 -11.33
CA GLY A 91 7.46 -10.16 -11.58
C GLY A 91 7.08 -11.05 -10.41
N MET A 92 6.56 -10.47 -9.33
CA MET A 92 6.25 -11.20 -8.10
C MET A 92 4.79 -11.04 -7.71
N SER A 93 4.27 -12.01 -6.95
CA SER A 93 2.94 -11.94 -6.37
C SER A 93 3.06 -11.72 -4.87
N PHE A 94 2.13 -10.93 -4.33
CA PHE A 94 2.14 -10.56 -2.91
C PHE A 94 0.77 -10.72 -2.28
N SER A 95 0.79 -11.09 -1.00
CA SER A 95 -0.34 -10.94 -0.10
C SER A 95 -0.02 -9.81 0.84
N ASN A 96 -0.92 -8.85 0.97
CA ASN A 96 -0.69 -7.62 1.75
C ASN A 96 -1.80 -7.40 2.76
N HIS A 97 -1.41 -6.98 3.95
CA HIS A 97 -2.34 -6.55 5.00
C HIS A 97 -1.98 -5.12 5.39
N PHE A 98 -2.96 -4.23 5.34
CA PHE A 98 -2.76 -2.83 5.70
C PHE A 98 -3.44 -2.51 7.01
N HIS A 99 -2.77 -1.73 7.84
CA HIS A 99 -3.39 -1.05 8.98
C HIS A 99 -3.52 0.42 8.64
N MET A 100 -4.65 1.02 8.97
CA MET A 100 -4.94 2.42 8.69
C MET A 100 -5.53 3.09 9.91
N ALA A 101 -5.30 4.40 10.03
CA ALA A 101 -5.89 5.21 11.07
C ALA A 101 -6.43 6.50 10.47
N GLN A 102 -7.51 6.99 11.06
CA GLN A 102 -8.05 8.30 10.72
C GLN A 102 -7.37 9.34 11.61
N LEU A 103 -6.74 10.32 10.99
CA LEU A 103 -6.03 11.38 11.69
C LEU A 103 -6.99 12.46 12.18
N ASP A 104 -6.48 13.41 12.96
CA ASP A 104 -7.30 14.49 13.55
C ASP A 104 -7.95 15.39 12.50
N ASP A 105 -7.37 15.47 11.29
CA ASP A 105 -7.94 16.25 10.20
C ASP A 105 -9.01 15.50 9.42
N GLY A 106 -9.36 14.28 9.85
CA GLY A 106 -10.37 13.46 9.21
C GLY A 106 -9.85 12.58 8.07
N THR A 107 -8.56 12.68 7.73
CA THR A 107 -8.00 11.90 6.63
C THR A 107 -7.50 10.54 7.12
N TRP A 108 -7.59 9.55 6.23
CA TRP A 108 -7.10 8.20 6.50
C TRP A 108 -5.69 8.03 5.95
N ARG A 109 -4.84 7.35 6.70
CA ARG A 109 -3.46 7.05 6.27
C ARG A 109 -3.11 5.62 6.62
N ILE A 110 -2.28 5.00 5.78
CA ILE A 110 -1.72 3.67 6.06
C ILE A 110 -0.61 3.85 7.11
N THR A 111 -0.73 3.14 8.22
CA THR A 111 0.27 3.16 9.28
C THR A 111 1.22 1.97 9.20
N SER A 112 0.78 0.88 8.54
CA SER A 112 1.58 -0.34 8.43
C SER A 112 1.15 -1.12 7.20
N LYS A 113 2.13 -1.66 6.48
CA LYS A 113 1.92 -2.63 5.41
C LYS A 113 2.69 -3.89 5.77
N LEU A 114 1.97 -4.99 5.97
CA LEU A 114 2.55 -6.30 6.21
C LEU A 114 2.42 -7.09 4.93
N PHE A 115 3.52 -7.59 4.38
CA PHE A 115 3.49 -8.24 3.07
C PHE A 115 4.24 -9.55 3.07
N ARG A 116 3.84 -10.41 2.14
CA ARG A 116 4.51 -11.67 1.89
C ARG A 116 4.54 -11.91 0.38
N HIS A 117 5.74 -12.18 -0.14
CA HIS A 117 5.92 -12.69 -1.49
C HIS A 117 5.51 -14.16 -1.52
N SER A 118 4.58 -14.48 -2.36
CA SER A 118 4.05 -15.84 -2.49
C SER A 118 4.50 -16.51 -3.78
#